data_ec868db6f31f5ed635188f52ff716bda
#
_entry.id   ec868db6f31f5ed635188f52ff716bda
#
_cell.length_a   1.000
_cell.length_b   1.000
_cell.length_c   1.000
_cell.angle_alpha   90.00
_cell.angle_beta   90.00
_cell.angle_gamma   90.00
#
_symmetry.space_group_name_H-M   'P 1'
#
loop_
_entity.id
_entity.type
_entity.pdbx_description
1 polymer ?
#
loop_
_entity_poly.entity_id
_entity_poly.type
_entity_poly.pdbx_seq_one_letter_code
_entity_poly.pdbx_strand_id
1 'polypeptide(L)'
;LKHDDWSKWRGVRHLINEPEVLEGIREGIREFCGTGSPCHYEDALENPESWTDNTIVGVNDSVPVRFTSIDPTVHALETQVHYVGHTSILISLHGGALGLSLFLPPGEATMIELQVKEVSGNFHFEHMAYEMGHVYDQVRITRKVDVDSVVRTVREQLVRLVGQEMIEAV
;
A
#
# COMPACT_ATOMS: atom_id res chain seq x y z
N LEU A 1 -16.18 -3.23 -28.24
CA LEU A 1 -15.18 -3.99 -27.48
C LEU A 1 -15.76 -5.39 -27.32
N LYS A 2 -15.13 -6.38 -28.00
CA LYS A 2 -15.61 -7.77 -27.97
C LYS A 2 -15.36 -8.38 -26.60
N HIS A 3 -16.39 -9.02 -26.04
CA HIS A 3 -16.42 -9.67 -24.73
C HIS A 3 -15.35 -10.76 -24.51
N ASP A 4 -14.64 -11.17 -25.55
CA ASP A 4 -13.68 -12.29 -25.55
C ASP A 4 -12.30 -11.97 -24.94
N ASP A 5 -12.06 -10.72 -24.59
CA ASP A 5 -10.73 -10.27 -24.13
C ASP A 5 -10.55 -10.31 -22.61
N TRP A 6 -11.63 -10.49 -21.84
CA TRP A 6 -11.57 -10.52 -20.37
C TRP A 6 -10.82 -11.70 -19.78
N SER A 7 -10.78 -12.85 -20.49
CA SER A 7 -10.04 -14.03 -20.04
C SER A 7 -8.53 -13.82 -20.08
N LYS A 8 -8.03 -13.02 -21.00
CA LYS A 8 -6.61 -12.65 -21.11
C LYS A 8 -6.17 -11.74 -19.94
N TRP A 9 -7.07 -10.87 -19.49
CA TRP A 9 -6.80 -9.94 -18.39
C TRP A 9 -6.78 -10.61 -17.02
N ARG A 10 -7.53 -11.70 -16.83
CA ARG A 10 -7.50 -12.45 -15.56
C ARG A 10 -6.14 -13.05 -15.26
N GLY A 11 -5.41 -13.49 -16.29
CA GLY A 11 -4.07 -14.07 -16.13
C GLY A 11 -2.96 -13.05 -15.84
N VAL A 12 -3.21 -11.75 -16.02
CA VAL A 12 -2.23 -10.68 -15.81
C VAL A 12 -2.30 -10.11 -14.38
N ARG A 13 -3.35 -10.44 -13.62
CA ARG A 13 -3.64 -9.88 -12.29
C ARG A 13 -3.14 -10.72 -11.11
N HIS A 14 -2.31 -11.73 -11.35
CA HIS A 14 -1.69 -12.52 -10.31
C HIS A 14 -0.17 -12.42 -10.39
N LEU A 15 0.43 -12.06 -9.28
CA LEU A 15 1.88 -12.11 -9.12
C LEU A 15 2.31 -13.56 -8.94
N ILE A 16 3.37 -13.96 -9.64
CA ILE A 16 3.91 -15.33 -9.50
C ILE A 16 4.58 -15.50 -8.13
N ASN A 17 5.15 -14.41 -7.59
CA ASN A 17 5.89 -14.39 -6.34
C ASN A 17 5.25 -13.47 -5.29
N GLU A 18 3.93 -13.46 -5.20
CA GLU A 18 3.20 -12.65 -4.22
C GLU A 18 3.65 -12.91 -2.77
N PRO A 19 3.81 -14.16 -2.29
CA PRO A 19 4.27 -14.41 -0.93
C PRO A 19 5.64 -13.80 -0.63
N GLU A 20 6.58 -13.88 -1.57
CA GLU A 20 7.91 -13.28 -1.43
C GLU A 20 7.86 -11.76 -1.40
N VAL A 21 6.93 -11.14 -2.16
CA VAL A 21 6.72 -9.70 -2.16
C VAL A 21 6.16 -9.26 -0.81
N LEU A 22 5.13 -9.93 -0.30
CA LEU A 22 4.51 -9.61 0.99
C LEU A 22 5.52 -9.75 2.14
N GLU A 23 6.31 -10.84 2.14
CA GLU A 23 7.34 -11.03 3.17
C GLU A 23 8.46 -10.00 3.05
N GLY A 24 8.93 -9.71 1.84
CA GLY A 24 9.95 -8.69 1.61
C GLY A 24 9.51 -7.30 2.09
N ILE A 25 8.26 -6.90 1.85
CA ILE A 25 7.70 -5.65 2.38
C ILE A 25 7.70 -5.68 3.91
N ARG A 26 7.23 -6.76 4.54
CA ARG A 26 7.18 -6.90 5.99
C ARG A 26 8.57 -6.80 6.62
N GLU A 27 9.54 -7.52 6.09
CA GLU A 27 10.93 -7.44 6.53
C GLU A 27 11.53 -6.05 6.33
N GLY A 28 11.29 -5.44 5.17
CA GLY A 28 11.74 -4.10 4.86
C GLY A 28 11.20 -3.04 5.84
N ILE A 29 9.94 -3.17 6.29
CA ILE A 29 9.35 -2.29 7.30
C ILE A 29 9.97 -2.56 8.67
N ARG A 30 10.13 -3.83 9.06
CA ARG A 30 10.78 -4.21 10.35
C ARG A 30 12.19 -3.67 10.44
N GLU A 31 12.97 -3.79 9.37
CA GLU A 31 14.32 -3.23 9.32
C GLU A 31 14.32 -1.70 9.40
N PHE A 32 13.39 -1.04 8.68
CA PHE A 32 13.25 0.41 8.70
C PHE A 32 12.88 0.91 10.10
N CYS A 33 11.92 0.27 10.77
CA CYS A 33 11.47 0.59 12.12
C CYS A 33 12.28 -0.13 13.22
N GLY A 34 13.54 -0.48 12.94
CA GLY A 34 14.44 -1.11 13.90
C GLY A 34 15.00 -0.16 14.95
N THR A 35 15.99 -0.63 15.71
CA THR A 35 16.59 0.10 16.83
C THR A 35 17.07 1.49 16.43
N GLY A 36 16.60 2.52 17.13
CA GLY A 36 16.94 3.92 16.88
C GLY A 36 16.16 4.60 15.77
N SER A 37 15.17 3.91 15.21
CA SER A 37 14.22 4.48 14.26
C SER A 37 13.14 5.30 14.99
N PRO A 38 12.57 6.33 14.34
CA PRO A 38 11.42 7.07 14.85
C PRO A 38 10.11 6.27 14.76
N CYS A 39 10.12 5.05 14.25
CA CYS A 39 8.96 4.18 14.19
C CYS A 39 9.22 2.80 14.81
N HIS A 40 8.15 2.09 15.13
CA HIS A 40 8.19 0.69 15.50
C HIS A 40 7.18 -0.12 14.68
N TYR A 41 7.58 -1.35 14.33
CA TYR A 41 6.71 -2.26 13.59
C TYR A 41 5.76 -2.99 14.55
N GLU A 42 4.48 -3.02 14.19
CA GLU A 42 3.45 -3.82 14.85
C GLU A 42 2.85 -4.83 13.88
N ASP A 43 2.74 -6.08 14.29
CA ASP A 43 2.09 -7.12 13.48
C ASP A 43 0.57 -6.95 13.53
N ALA A 44 -0.01 -6.52 12.42
CA ALA A 44 -1.43 -6.17 12.35
C ALA A 44 -2.35 -7.39 12.12
N LEU A 45 -1.79 -8.59 11.97
CA LEU A 45 -2.53 -9.75 11.51
C LEU A 45 -3.49 -10.36 12.53
N GLU A 46 -3.37 -10.05 13.81
CA GLU A 46 -4.11 -10.79 14.84
C GLU A 46 -5.44 -10.16 15.26
N ASN A 47 -5.69 -8.88 15.01
CA ASN A 47 -6.99 -8.30 15.36
C ASN A 47 -7.35 -7.04 14.56
N PRO A 48 -8.01 -7.17 13.37
CA PRO A 48 -8.45 -6.02 12.59
C PRO A 48 -9.47 -5.12 13.31
N GLU A 49 -10.17 -5.63 14.30
CA GLU A 49 -11.13 -4.84 15.10
C GLU A 49 -10.43 -3.86 16.05
N SER A 50 -9.15 -4.06 16.36
CA SER A 50 -8.36 -3.15 17.19
C SER A 50 -7.95 -1.87 16.48
N TRP A 51 -8.23 -1.74 15.20
CA TRP A 51 -7.87 -0.58 14.38
C TRP A 51 -8.83 0.61 14.51
N THR A 52 -9.86 0.47 15.33
CA THR A 52 -10.87 1.52 15.53
C THR A 52 -10.39 2.68 16.39
N ASP A 53 -9.27 2.56 17.07
CA ASP A 53 -8.76 3.60 17.93
C ASP A 53 -7.67 4.40 17.20
N ASN A 54 -8.06 5.55 16.65
CA ASN A 54 -7.16 6.55 16.05
C ASN A 54 -6.24 7.23 17.07
N THR A 55 -6.20 6.74 18.29
CA THR A 55 -5.25 7.21 19.28
C THR A 55 -3.91 6.58 18.94
N ILE A 56 -3.10 7.31 18.18
CA ILE A 56 -1.65 7.06 18.09
C ILE A 56 -1.09 7.35 19.51
N VAL A 57 -1.22 6.38 20.38
CA VAL A 57 -0.50 6.42 21.65
C VAL A 57 0.91 5.95 21.34
N GLY A 58 1.76 6.90 20.91
CA GLY A 58 3.18 6.62 20.76
C GLY A 58 3.74 6.12 22.07
N VAL A 59 4.03 4.84 22.13
CA VAL A 59 4.87 4.29 23.18
C VAL A 59 6.27 4.84 22.92
N ASN A 60 6.74 5.75 23.76
CA ASN A 60 8.06 6.39 23.68
C ASN A 60 8.30 7.28 22.42
N ASP A 61 7.33 8.09 22.01
CA ASP A 61 7.45 9.04 20.88
C ASP A 61 7.77 8.38 19.53
N SER A 62 7.52 7.08 19.36
CA SER A 62 7.73 6.40 18.08
C SER A 62 6.41 6.08 17.36
N VAL A 63 6.39 6.27 16.05
CA VAL A 63 5.21 6.05 15.19
C VAL A 63 4.97 4.56 14.98
N PRO A 64 3.77 4.02 15.28
CA PRO A 64 3.46 2.63 14.95
C PRO A 64 3.27 2.46 13.43
N VAL A 65 3.94 1.48 12.86
CA VAL A 65 3.78 1.10 11.45
C VAL A 65 3.25 -0.32 11.38
N ARG A 66 2.09 -0.48 10.74
CA ARG A 66 1.41 -1.76 10.56
C ARG A 66 1.37 -2.13 9.09
N PHE A 67 1.51 -3.41 8.79
CA PHE A 67 1.36 -3.94 7.45
C PHE A 67 0.27 -5.02 7.42
N THR A 68 -0.67 -4.88 6.49
CA THR A 68 -1.71 -5.89 6.24
C THR A 68 -1.88 -6.15 4.75
N SER A 69 -2.29 -7.36 4.41
CA SER A 69 -2.67 -7.74 3.05
C SER A 69 -4.16 -8.07 3.03
N ILE A 70 -4.88 -7.52 2.07
CA ILE A 70 -6.32 -7.74 1.90
C ILE A 70 -6.55 -8.41 0.55
N ASP A 71 -7.25 -9.54 0.57
CA ASP A 71 -7.81 -10.13 -0.65
C ASP A 71 -9.23 -9.56 -0.89
N PRO A 72 -9.41 -8.69 -1.90
CA PRO A 72 -10.71 -8.08 -2.16
C PRO A 72 -11.77 -9.07 -2.65
N THR A 73 -11.39 -10.31 -2.97
CA THR A 73 -12.33 -11.35 -3.41
C THR A 73 -13.04 -12.04 -2.26
N VAL A 74 -12.46 -11.99 -1.06
CA VAL A 74 -13.01 -12.66 0.14
C VAL A 74 -13.59 -11.69 1.17
N HIS A 75 -13.19 -10.41 1.13
CA HIS A 75 -13.70 -9.40 2.05
C HIS A 75 -14.89 -8.63 1.47
N ALA A 76 -15.89 -8.37 2.28
CA ALA A 76 -16.98 -7.46 1.92
C ALA A 76 -16.46 -6.05 1.63
N LEU A 77 -17.13 -5.28 0.77
CA LEU A 77 -16.71 -3.94 0.39
C LEU A 77 -16.54 -3.02 1.61
N GLU A 78 -17.45 -3.11 2.59
CA GLU A 78 -17.38 -2.34 3.84
C GLU A 78 -16.06 -2.57 4.58
N THR A 79 -15.63 -3.84 4.67
CA THR A 79 -14.35 -4.22 5.27
C THR A 79 -13.18 -3.65 4.47
N GLN A 80 -13.22 -3.74 3.15
CA GLN A 80 -12.16 -3.19 2.28
C GLN A 80 -12.05 -1.67 2.46
N VAL A 81 -13.18 -0.95 2.46
CA VAL A 81 -13.23 0.50 2.67
C VAL A 81 -12.71 0.88 4.06
N HIS A 82 -13.07 0.10 5.09
CA HIS A 82 -12.57 0.32 6.44
C HIS A 82 -11.03 0.24 6.50
N TYR A 83 -10.44 -0.82 5.96
CA TYR A 83 -8.97 -0.95 5.92
C TYR A 83 -8.31 0.19 5.15
N VAL A 84 -8.82 0.50 3.96
CA VAL A 84 -8.24 1.54 3.12
C VAL A 84 -8.38 2.93 3.74
N GLY A 85 -9.51 3.19 4.43
CA GLY A 85 -9.74 4.45 5.15
C GLY A 85 -8.75 4.71 6.31
N HIS A 86 -8.00 3.68 6.74
CA HIS A 86 -6.98 3.78 7.78
C HIS A 86 -5.56 3.49 7.23
N THR A 87 -5.39 3.58 5.92
CA THR A 87 -4.14 3.23 5.24
C THR A 87 -3.42 4.48 4.75
N SER A 88 -2.16 4.63 5.13
CA SER A 88 -1.30 5.71 4.64
C SER A 88 -0.56 5.33 3.34
N ILE A 89 -0.31 4.05 3.09
CA ILE A 89 0.33 3.54 1.87
C ILE A 89 -0.49 2.38 1.32
N LEU A 90 -1.15 2.58 0.19
CA LEU A 90 -1.87 1.54 -0.55
C LEU A 90 -1.00 1.00 -1.68
N ILE A 91 -0.75 -0.30 -1.67
CA ILE A 91 0.02 -0.98 -2.72
C ILE A 91 -0.89 -1.98 -3.42
N SER A 92 -1.00 -1.90 -4.73
CA SER A 92 -1.78 -2.88 -5.49
C SER A 92 -1.31 -3.01 -6.94
N LEU A 93 -1.63 -4.14 -7.55
CA LEU A 93 -1.54 -4.30 -9.00
C LEU A 93 -2.48 -3.33 -9.71
N HIS A 94 -2.05 -2.89 -10.90
CA HIS A 94 -2.92 -2.15 -11.81
C HIS A 94 -4.27 -2.86 -11.99
N GLY A 95 -5.35 -2.27 -11.54
CA GLY A 95 -6.68 -2.86 -11.64
C GLY A 95 -7.71 -2.30 -10.68
N GLY A 96 -8.86 -2.95 -10.61
CA GLY A 96 -10.02 -2.47 -9.84
C GLY A 96 -9.77 -2.25 -8.34
N ALA A 97 -8.83 -2.99 -7.73
CA ALA A 97 -8.47 -2.81 -6.33
C ALA A 97 -7.88 -1.41 -6.05
N LEU A 98 -7.16 -0.81 -7.02
CA LEU A 98 -6.68 0.57 -6.89
C LEU A 98 -7.82 1.61 -6.88
N GLY A 99 -9.02 1.25 -7.35
CA GLY A 99 -10.21 2.09 -7.19
C GLY A 99 -10.59 2.36 -5.73
N LEU A 100 -10.15 1.52 -4.81
CA LEU A 100 -10.32 1.73 -3.38
C LEU A 100 -9.51 2.94 -2.85
N SER A 101 -8.55 3.44 -3.61
CA SER A 101 -7.81 4.65 -3.25
C SER A 101 -8.70 5.88 -3.05
N LEU A 102 -9.93 5.87 -3.57
CA LEU A 102 -10.93 6.89 -3.30
C LEU A 102 -11.31 7.00 -1.80
N PHE A 103 -11.01 5.97 -1.02
CA PHE A 103 -11.29 5.91 0.42
C PHE A 103 -10.03 6.10 1.28
N LEU A 104 -8.88 6.36 0.69
CA LEU A 104 -7.68 6.74 1.43
C LEU A 104 -7.92 8.04 2.22
N PRO A 105 -7.29 8.20 3.38
CA PRO A 105 -7.35 9.46 4.12
C PRO A 105 -6.98 10.63 3.19
N PRO A 106 -7.74 11.74 3.22
CA PRO A 106 -7.47 12.89 2.36
C PRO A 106 -6.10 13.51 2.69
N GLY A 107 -5.39 13.94 1.66
CA GLY A 107 -4.10 14.59 1.79
C GLY A 107 -2.94 13.66 1.45
N GLU A 108 -2.08 13.34 2.40
CA GLU A 108 -0.73 12.81 2.14
C GLU A 108 -0.61 11.28 1.96
N ALA A 109 -1.71 10.56 1.84
CA ALA A 109 -1.64 9.13 1.57
C ALA A 109 -0.91 8.84 0.26
N THR A 110 -0.27 7.68 0.20
CA THR A 110 0.47 7.24 -0.99
C THR A 110 -0.23 6.08 -1.67
N MET A 111 -0.32 6.14 -2.98
CA MET A 111 -0.71 5.01 -3.82
C MET A 111 0.51 4.49 -4.58
N ILE A 112 0.88 3.23 -4.37
CA ILE A 112 1.94 2.55 -5.12
C ILE A 112 1.28 1.56 -6.08
N GLU A 113 1.39 1.85 -7.36
CA GLU A 113 0.86 1.00 -8.42
C GLU A 113 1.94 0.03 -8.93
N LEU A 114 1.66 -1.26 -8.85
CA LEU A 114 2.46 -2.29 -9.52
C LEU A 114 1.94 -2.44 -10.95
N GLN A 115 2.63 -1.83 -11.90
CA GLN A 115 2.16 -1.77 -13.28
C GLN A 115 2.90 -2.74 -14.19
N VAL A 116 2.15 -3.67 -14.78
CA VAL A 116 2.69 -4.57 -15.81
C VAL A 116 2.82 -3.85 -17.16
N LYS A 117 3.75 -4.32 -17.98
CA LYS A 117 4.05 -3.69 -19.28
C LYS A 117 2.83 -3.57 -20.20
N GLU A 118 1.90 -4.51 -20.12
CA GLU A 118 0.71 -4.60 -20.96
C GLU A 118 -0.26 -3.43 -20.75
N VAL A 119 -0.20 -2.80 -19.58
CA VAL A 119 -1.01 -1.63 -19.25
C VAL A 119 -0.17 -0.36 -19.11
N SER A 120 1.11 -0.41 -19.51
CA SER A 120 1.97 0.76 -19.53
C SER A 120 1.39 1.83 -20.45
N GLY A 121 1.30 3.06 -19.97
CA GLY A 121 0.61 4.17 -20.66
C GLY A 121 -0.85 4.35 -20.27
N ASN A 122 -1.37 3.55 -19.34
CA ASN A 122 -2.63 3.85 -18.70
C ASN A 122 -2.35 4.65 -17.40
N PHE A 123 -2.67 5.93 -17.42
CA PHE A 123 -2.35 6.89 -16.34
C PHE A 123 -3.55 7.24 -15.48
N HIS A 124 -4.67 6.51 -15.58
CA HIS A 124 -5.88 6.93 -14.87
C HIS A 124 -5.76 6.86 -13.33
N PHE A 125 -4.97 5.93 -12.78
CA PHE A 125 -4.73 5.89 -11.34
C PHE A 125 -3.76 6.99 -10.88
N GLU A 126 -2.77 7.33 -11.69
CA GLU A 126 -1.92 8.50 -11.46
C GLU A 126 -2.74 9.79 -11.40
N HIS A 127 -3.62 10.00 -12.40
CA HIS A 127 -4.51 11.17 -12.41
C HIS A 127 -5.48 11.15 -11.24
N MET A 128 -6.03 9.99 -10.88
CA MET A 128 -6.93 9.86 -9.75
C MET A 128 -6.23 10.19 -8.43
N ALA A 129 -5.01 9.69 -8.22
CA ALA A 129 -4.21 10.03 -7.05
C ALA A 129 -3.93 11.53 -6.96
N TYR A 130 -3.55 12.13 -8.08
CA TYR A 130 -3.30 13.57 -8.17
C TYR A 130 -4.54 14.40 -7.81
N GLU A 131 -5.71 14.07 -8.38
CA GLU A 131 -6.97 14.78 -8.09
C GLU A 131 -7.43 14.64 -6.64
N MET A 132 -7.05 13.53 -5.98
CA MET A 132 -7.34 13.26 -4.57
C MET A 132 -6.30 13.88 -3.61
N GLY A 133 -5.23 14.48 -4.14
CA GLY A 133 -4.14 15.02 -3.34
C GLY A 133 -3.19 13.97 -2.76
N HIS A 134 -3.20 12.76 -3.31
CA HIS A 134 -2.33 11.67 -2.88
C HIS A 134 -0.98 11.69 -3.61
N VAL A 135 0.03 11.17 -2.96
CA VAL A 135 1.31 10.86 -3.61
C VAL A 135 1.12 9.58 -4.46
N TYR A 136 1.65 9.60 -5.67
CA TYR A 136 1.60 8.45 -6.56
C TYR A 136 3.00 7.98 -6.90
N ASP A 137 3.22 6.68 -6.73
CA ASP A 137 4.41 5.98 -7.18
C ASP A 137 4.05 4.79 -8.06
N GLN A 138 4.95 4.48 -9.00
CA GLN A 138 4.77 3.38 -9.93
C GLN A 138 5.99 2.47 -9.91
N VAL A 139 5.77 1.20 -9.61
CA VAL A 139 6.77 0.16 -9.79
C VAL A 139 6.43 -0.64 -11.05
N ARG A 140 7.31 -0.56 -12.06
CA ARG A 140 7.15 -1.35 -13.28
C ARG A 140 7.56 -2.79 -13.01
N ILE A 141 6.64 -3.70 -13.31
CA ILE A 141 6.82 -5.11 -13.05
C ILE A 141 6.61 -5.93 -14.32
N THR A 142 7.12 -7.14 -14.30
CA THR A 142 6.68 -8.25 -15.13
C THR A 142 5.67 -9.07 -14.32
N ARG A 143 5.36 -10.28 -14.74
CA ARG A 143 4.56 -11.19 -13.89
C ARG A 143 5.26 -11.59 -12.59
N LYS A 144 6.59 -11.49 -12.57
CA LYS A 144 7.42 -11.62 -11.36
C LYS A 144 7.85 -10.22 -10.96
N VAL A 145 7.63 -9.89 -9.70
CA VAL A 145 8.02 -8.61 -9.09
C VAL A 145 9.46 -8.67 -8.63
N ASP A 146 10.21 -7.64 -8.90
CA ASP A 146 11.46 -7.38 -8.21
C ASP A 146 11.14 -6.86 -6.80
N VAL A 147 11.32 -7.73 -5.82
CA VAL A 147 11.00 -7.45 -4.41
C VAL A 147 11.77 -6.23 -3.90
N ASP A 148 13.05 -6.14 -4.22
CA ASP A 148 13.92 -5.04 -3.76
C ASP A 148 13.43 -3.67 -4.27
N SER A 149 12.91 -3.62 -5.50
CA SER A 149 12.32 -2.39 -6.05
C SER A 149 11.08 -1.96 -5.28
N VAL A 150 10.19 -2.90 -4.93
CA VAL A 150 8.99 -2.59 -4.15
C VAL A 150 9.36 -2.14 -2.73
N VAL A 151 10.24 -2.89 -2.06
CA VAL A 151 10.71 -2.59 -0.71
C VAL A 151 11.35 -1.20 -0.65
N ARG A 152 12.19 -0.87 -1.63
CA ARG A 152 12.80 0.46 -1.73
C ARG A 152 11.74 1.56 -1.84
N THR A 153 10.77 1.42 -2.73
CA THR A 153 9.69 2.40 -2.91
C THR A 153 8.87 2.56 -1.61
N VAL A 154 8.55 1.46 -0.93
CA VAL A 154 7.86 1.51 0.37
C VAL A 154 8.67 2.27 1.40
N ARG A 155 9.98 2.00 1.51
CA ARG A 155 10.88 2.70 2.43
C ARG A 155 10.96 4.19 2.15
N GLU A 156 11.04 4.60 0.89
CA GLU A 156 11.03 6.02 0.50
C GLU A 156 9.76 6.72 1.00
N GLN A 157 8.60 6.08 0.88
CA GLN A 157 7.35 6.64 1.39
C GLN A 157 7.25 6.62 2.92
N LEU A 158 7.78 5.61 3.58
CA LEU A 158 7.87 5.60 5.04
C LEU A 158 8.76 6.73 5.57
N VAL A 159 9.90 7.00 4.94
CA VAL A 159 10.76 8.16 5.29
C VAL A 159 9.97 9.47 5.20
N ARG A 160 9.17 9.63 4.15
CA ARG A 160 8.35 10.83 3.96
C ARG A 160 7.31 10.98 5.06
N LEU A 161 6.53 9.92 5.32
CA LEU A 161 5.42 9.95 6.28
C LEU A 161 5.91 10.10 7.72
N VAL A 162 6.85 9.27 8.15
CA VAL A 162 7.38 9.30 9.53
C VAL A 162 8.16 10.61 9.78
N GLY A 163 8.84 11.14 8.76
CA GLY A 163 9.53 12.43 8.86
C GLY A 163 8.58 13.61 9.03
N GLN A 164 7.40 13.57 8.43
CA GLN A 164 6.37 14.61 8.55
C GLN A 164 5.73 14.64 9.94
N GLU A 165 5.35 13.48 10.47
CA GLU A 165 4.78 13.38 11.82
C GLU A 165 5.73 13.90 12.91
N MET A 166 7.04 13.74 12.73
CA MET A 166 8.02 14.29 13.67
C MET A 166 8.10 15.83 13.62
N ILE A 167 7.79 16.45 12.49
CA ILE A 167 7.82 17.92 12.34
C ILE A 167 6.57 18.53 12.97
N GLU A 168 5.43 17.89 12.89
CA GLU A 168 4.15 18.37 13.45
C GLU A 168 4.05 18.17 14.95
N ALA A 169 4.87 17.31 15.54
CA ALA A 169 4.92 17.05 16.99
C ALA A 169 5.79 18.05 17.78
N VAL A 170 6.49 18.99 17.12
CA VAL A 170 7.33 20.04 17.71
C VAL A 170 6.62 21.37 17.69
#